data_7e1dce0650c7deab03d9df1c4f3bacf7
#
_entry.id   7e1dce0650c7deab03d9df1c4f3bacf7
#
_cell.length_a   1.000
_cell.length_b   1.000
_cell.length_c   1.000
_cell.angle_alpha   90.00
_cell.angle_beta   90.00
_cell.angle_gamma   90.00
#
_symmetry.space_group_name_H-M   'P 1'
#
loop_
_entity.id
_entity.type
_entity.pdbx_description
1 polymer ?
#
loop_
_entity_poly.entity_id
_entity_poly.type
_entity_poly.pdbx_seq_one_letter_code
_entity_poly.pdbx_strand_id
1 'polypeptide(L)'
;MSVKITKWDLAETFRDSADMSHYLDTVLAEAAETGDYTLLPDALGAIARAKGMTDIARETGLSRESLYKALSEDGNPSFATVMKVLQALSIELRTKAKSDEKSDHEAA
;
A
#
# COMPACT_ATOMS: atom_id res chain seq x y z
N MET A 1 15.85 -13.50 -8.29
CA MET A 1 14.80 -14.45 -8.49
C MET A 1 13.49 -13.90 -8.02
N SER A 2 12.45 -14.03 -8.77
CA SER A 2 11.19 -13.48 -8.33
C SER A 2 10.26 -14.60 -7.92
N VAL A 3 9.50 -14.34 -6.88
CA VAL A 3 8.55 -15.27 -6.37
C VAL A 3 7.18 -14.71 -6.61
N LYS A 4 6.33 -15.47 -7.24
CA LYS A 4 5.00 -15.00 -7.50
C LYS A 4 4.17 -15.14 -6.23
N ILE A 5 3.60 -14.06 -5.78
CA ILE A 5 2.78 -14.07 -4.58
C ILE A 5 1.33 -14.21 -4.99
N THR A 6 0.67 -15.22 -4.49
CA THR A 6 -0.73 -15.47 -4.82
C THR A 6 -1.62 -14.82 -3.77
N LYS A 7 -2.91 -14.78 -4.07
CA LYS A 7 -3.88 -14.27 -3.13
C LYS A 7 -3.86 -15.08 -1.83
N TRP A 8 -3.65 -16.39 -1.94
CA TRP A 8 -3.61 -17.24 -0.76
C TRP A 8 -2.40 -16.93 0.11
N ASP A 9 -1.25 -16.69 -0.52
CA ASP A 9 -0.04 -16.37 0.22
C ASP A 9 -0.22 -15.07 0.99
N LEU A 10 -0.85 -14.08 0.37
CA LEU A 10 -1.06 -12.81 1.04
C LEU A 10 -2.04 -12.94 2.19
N ALA A 11 -3.09 -13.74 2.02
CA ALA A 11 -4.06 -13.93 3.07
C ALA A 11 -3.44 -14.57 4.30
N GLU A 12 -2.45 -15.45 4.09
CA GLU A 12 -1.78 -16.05 5.22
C GLU A 12 -0.75 -15.12 5.82
N THR A 13 -0.13 -14.30 4.99
CA THR A 13 0.92 -13.39 5.43
C THR A 13 0.36 -12.21 6.21
N PHE A 14 -0.73 -11.63 5.72
CA PHE A 14 -1.28 -10.43 6.34
C PHE A 14 -2.38 -10.79 7.32
N ARG A 15 -2.00 -11.03 8.55
CA ARG A 15 -2.96 -11.38 9.57
C ARG A 15 -3.63 -10.17 10.17
N ASP A 16 -2.94 -9.04 10.17
CA ASP A 16 -3.49 -7.84 10.79
C ASP A 16 -2.91 -6.61 10.12
N SER A 17 -3.32 -5.46 10.61
CA SER A 17 -2.90 -4.19 10.04
C SER A 17 -1.41 -3.96 10.18
N ALA A 18 -0.79 -4.52 11.20
CA ALA A 18 0.65 -4.34 11.39
C ALA A 18 1.44 -5.01 10.28
N ASP A 19 1.01 -6.22 9.87
CA ASP A 19 1.67 -6.92 8.77
C ASP A 19 1.52 -6.14 7.47
N MET A 20 0.32 -5.63 7.22
CA MET A 20 0.06 -4.85 6.01
C MET A 20 0.87 -3.58 5.99
N SER A 21 0.95 -2.92 7.14
CA SER A 21 1.70 -1.69 7.27
C SER A 21 3.18 -1.91 7.00
N HIS A 22 3.72 -3.00 7.51
CA HIS A 22 5.13 -3.32 7.29
C HIS A 22 5.42 -3.56 5.82
N TYR A 23 4.52 -4.28 5.15
CA TYR A 23 4.66 -4.54 3.73
C TYR A 23 4.63 -3.23 2.93
N LEU A 24 3.66 -2.36 3.24
CA LEU A 24 3.56 -1.09 2.55
C LEU A 24 4.76 -0.20 2.78
N ASP A 25 5.29 -0.23 3.99
CA ASP A 25 6.47 0.56 4.31
C ASP A 25 7.65 0.12 3.43
N THR A 26 7.81 -1.19 3.26
CA THR A 26 8.86 -1.73 2.42
C THR A 26 8.66 -1.31 0.95
N VAL A 27 7.42 -1.38 0.47
CA VAL A 27 7.12 -1.01 -0.90
C VAL A 27 7.34 0.48 -1.12
N LEU A 28 6.95 1.32 -0.16
CA LEU A 28 7.15 2.74 -0.28
C LEU A 28 8.63 3.10 -0.34
N ALA A 29 9.44 2.41 0.47
CA ALA A 29 10.87 2.63 0.45
C ALA A 29 11.46 2.25 -0.91
N GLU A 30 11.01 1.14 -1.47
CA GLU A 30 11.48 0.71 -2.76
C GLU A 30 11.04 1.65 -3.87
N ALA A 31 9.80 2.11 -3.82
CA ALA A 31 9.29 3.05 -4.82
C ALA A 31 10.10 4.34 -4.78
N ALA A 32 10.42 4.82 -3.59
CA ALA A 32 11.20 6.03 -3.45
C ALA A 32 12.61 5.85 -3.99
N GLU A 33 13.17 4.67 -3.79
CA GLU A 33 14.54 4.41 -4.22
C GLU A 33 14.63 4.21 -5.72
N THR A 34 13.69 3.51 -6.30
CA THR A 34 13.75 3.17 -7.72
C THR A 34 13.03 4.17 -8.62
N GLY A 35 12.14 4.96 -8.06
CA GLY A 35 11.31 5.86 -8.85
C GLY A 35 10.13 5.17 -9.50
N ASP A 36 9.91 3.90 -9.19
CA ASP A 36 8.81 3.15 -9.78
C ASP A 36 7.59 3.28 -8.88
N TYR A 37 6.81 4.31 -9.12
CA TYR A 37 5.67 4.60 -8.25
C TYR A 37 4.45 3.73 -8.54
N THR A 38 4.51 2.89 -9.56
CA THR A 38 3.42 1.95 -9.81
C THR A 38 3.41 0.84 -8.77
N LEU A 39 4.46 0.72 -7.99
CA LEU A 39 4.53 -0.31 -6.96
C LEU A 39 3.47 -0.12 -5.90
N LEU A 40 3.10 1.12 -5.59
CA LEU A 40 2.16 1.37 -4.51
C LEU A 40 0.73 0.97 -4.84
N PRO A 41 0.16 1.38 -5.97
CA PRO A 41 -1.20 0.93 -6.28
C PRO A 41 -1.29 -0.59 -6.36
N ASP A 42 -0.28 -1.22 -6.91
CA ASP A 42 -0.26 -2.66 -7.04
C ASP A 42 -0.23 -3.34 -5.67
N ALA A 43 0.59 -2.82 -4.77
CA ALA A 43 0.68 -3.36 -3.42
C ALA A 43 -0.61 -3.16 -2.64
N LEU A 44 -1.23 -1.98 -2.76
CA LEU A 44 -2.50 -1.72 -2.12
C LEU A 44 -3.58 -2.66 -2.65
N GLY A 45 -3.55 -2.91 -3.96
CA GLY A 45 -4.50 -3.84 -4.56
C GLY A 45 -4.32 -5.25 -4.04
N ALA A 46 -3.08 -5.68 -3.87
CA ALA A 46 -2.80 -7.01 -3.36
C ALA A 46 -3.33 -7.17 -1.94
N ILE A 47 -3.09 -6.18 -1.09
CA ILE A 47 -3.56 -6.23 0.28
C ILE A 47 -5.08 -6.15 0.34
N ALA A 48 -5.68 -5.28 -0.46
CA ALA A 48 -7.12 -5.13 -0.47
C ALA A 48 -7.81 -6.41 -0.92
N ARG A 49 -7.23 -7.09 -1.91
CA ARG A 49 -7.79 -8.34 -2.38
C ARG A 49 -7.65 -9.43 -1.31
N ALA A 50 -6.55 -9.44 -0.59
CA ALA A 50 -6.35 -10.41 0.48
C ALA A 50 -7.34 -10.19 1.61
N LYS A 51 -7.64 -8.93 1.92
CA LYS A 51 -8.60 -8.61 2.97
C LYS A 51 -10.04 -8.84 2.47
N GLY A 52 -10.29 -8.59 1.21
CA GLY A 52 -11.63 -8.76 0.65
C GLY A 52 -12.12 -7.48 0.01
N MET A 53 -12.19 -7.48 -1.32
CA MET A 53 -12.57 -6.27 -2.05
C MET A 53 -13.99 -5.81 -1.75
N THR A 54 -14.88 -6.74 -1.44
CA THR A 54 -16.25 -6.37 -1.13
C THR A 54 -16.30 -5.51 0.13
N ASP A 55 -15.54 -5.91 1.16
CA ASP A 55 -15.50 -5.13 2.40
C ASP A 55 -14.84 -3.79 2.18
N ILE A 56 -13.75 -3.76 1.41
CA ILE A 56 -13.06 -2.51 1.14
C ILE A 56 -13.96 -1.57 0.35
N ALA A 57 -14.70 -2.10 -0.63
CA ALA A 57 -15.62 -1.28 -1.41
C ALA A 57 -16.69 -0.68 -0.52
N ARG A 58 -17.26 -1.50 0.38
CA ARG A 58 -18.30 -1.02 1.27
C ARG A 58 -17.78 0.08 2.18
N GLU A 59 -16.61 -0.10 2.73
CA GLU A 59 -16.07 0.85 3.69
C GLU A 59 -15.59 2.14 3.04
N THR A 60 -15.14 2.05 1.79
CA THR A 60 -14.65 3.24 1.10
C THR A 60 -15.76 3.98 0.36
N GLY A 61 -16.89 3.31 0.14
CA GLY A 61 -17.96 3.90 -0.67
C GLY A 61 -17.70 3.84 -2.16
N LEU A 62 -16.68 3.09 -2.58
CA LEU A 62 -16.35 2.95 -3.99
C LEU A 62 -16.84 1.62 -4.51
N SER A 63 -17.06 1.52 -5.83
CA SER A 63 -17.48 0.26 -6.41
C SER A 63 -16.27 -0.68 -6.47
N ARG A 64 -16.56 -1.98 -6.45
CA ARG A 64 -15.49 -2.97 -6.58
C ARG A 64 -14.75 -2.79 -7.90
N GLU A 65 -15.50 -2.49 -8.96
CA GLU A 65 -14.90 -2.30 -10.26
C GLU A 65 -13.93 -1.14 -10.27
N SER A 66 -14.33 -0.01 -9.66
CA SER A 66 -13.47 1.15 -9.58
C SER A 66 -12.21 0.84 -8.77
N LEU A 67 -12.37 0.09 -7.69
CA LEU A 67 -11.23 -0.27 -6.85
C LEU A 67 -10.26 -1.18 -7.60
N TYR A 68 -10.76 -2.19 -8.30
CA TYR A 68 -9.89 -3.08 -9.04
C TYR A 68 -9.09 -2.31 -10.09
N LYS A 69 -9.75 -1.34 -10.73
CA LYS A 69 -9.11 -0.57 -11.76
C LYS A 69 -8.05 0.38 -11.16
N ALA A 70 -8.41 1.05 -10.07
CA ALA A 70 -7.51 2.02 -9.45
C ALA A 70 -6.31 1.35 -8.78
N LEU A 71 -6.54 0.19 -8.19
CA LEU A 71 -5.49 -0.50 -7.42
C LEU A 71 -4.89 -1.63 -8.23
N SER A 72 -4.45 -1.31 -9.42
CA SER A 72 -3.75 -2.26 -10.27
C SER A 72 -2.45 -1.62 -10.71
N GLU A 73 -1.60 -2.42 -11.32
CA GLU A 73 -0.31 -1.94 -11.78
C GLU A 73 -0.45 -0.77 -12.74
N ASP A 74 -1.54 -0.76 -13.52
CA ASP A 74 -1.79 0.34 -14.45
C ASP A 74 -2.67 1.42 -13.83
N GLY A 75 -3.05 1.27 -12.60
CA GLY A 75 -3.97 2.19 -11.96
C GLY A 75 -3.27 3.45 -11.48
N ASN A 76 -4.08 4.47 -11.28
CA ASN A 76 -3.55 5.74 -10.78
C ASN A 76 -4.58 6.31 -9.82
N PRO A 77 -4.70 5.72 -8.62
CA PRO A 77 -5.71 6.16 -7.67
C PRO A 77 -5.41 7.57 -7.19
N SER A 78 -6.45 8.35 -6.96
CA SER A 78 -6.28 9.67 -6.39
C SER A 78 -5.77 9.50 -4.96
N PHE A 79 -5.19 10.56 -4.42
CA PHE A 79 -4.74 10.52 -3.03
C PHE A 79 -5.91 10.25 -2.10
N ALA A 80 -7.09 10.80 -2.41
CA ALA A 80 -8.27 10.55 -1.60
C ALA A 80 -8.63 9.07 -1.60
N THR A 81 -8.54 8.42 -2.75
CA THR A 81 -8.82 7.00 -2.83
C THR A 81 -7.80 6.20 -2.00
N VAL A 82 -6.53 6.57 -2.09
CA VAL A 82 -5.49 5.91 -1.31
C VAL A 82 -5.79 6.03 0.18
N MET A 83 -6.15 7.24 0.62
CA MET A 83 -6.45 7.45 2.03
C MET A 83 -7.66 6.65 2.50
N LYS A 84 -8.68 6.55 1.66
CA LYS A 84 -9.87 5.79 2.01
C LYS A 84 -9.54 4.30 2.15
N VAL A 85 -8.71 3.79 1.25
CA VAL A 85 -8.32 2.39 1.30
C VAL A 85 -7.49 2.12 2.55
N LEU A 86 -6.55 3.01 2.86
CA LEU A 86 -5.72 2.84 4.07
C LEU A 86 -6.59 2.83 5.31
N GLN A 87 -7.59 3.72 5.38
CA GLN A 87 -8.50 3.73 6.50
C GLN A 87 -9.27 2.42 6.61
N ALA A 88 -9.73 1.89 5.48
CA ALA A 88 -10.45 0.62 5.49
C ALA A 88 -9.55 -0.52 5.94
N LEU A 89 -8.24 -0.39 5.79
CA LEU A 89 -7.29 -1.40 6.22
C LEU A 89 -6.77 -1.12 7.63
N SER A 90 -7.27 -0.08 8.28
CA SER A 90 -6.83 0.34 9.62
C SER A 90 -5.35 0.69 9.64
N ILE A 91 -4.90 1.37 8.60
CA ILE A 91 -3.52 1.81 8.50
C ILE A 91 -3.49 3.33 8.47
N GLU A 92 -2.63 3.91 9.30
CA GLU A 92 -2.44 5.35 9.32
C GLU A 92 -1.29 5.72 8.43
N LEU A 93 -1.47 6.78 7.66
CA LEU A 93 -0.37 7.32 6.88
C LEU A 93 0.31 8.39 7.71
N ARG A 94 1.58 8.21 7.96
CA ARG A 94 2.37 9.13 8.77
C ARG A 94 3.59 9.58 7.99
N THR A 95 4.13 10.69 8.36
CA THR A 95 5.35 11.19 7.73
C THR A 95 6.48 11.21 8.74
N LYS A 96 7.70 11.13 8.21
CA LYS A 96 8.87 11.15 9.05
C LYS A 96 9.95 11.88 8.27
N ALA A 97 10.62 12.79 8.90
CA ALA A 97 11.72 13.50 8.25
C ALA A 97 12.83 12.51 7.94
N LYS A 98 13.44 12.65 6.77
CA LYS A 98 14.51 11.77 6.40
C LYS A 98 15.67 12.01 7.34
N SER A 99 16.13 10.94 7.95
CA SER A 99 17.24 11.09 8.83
C SER A 99 18.47 11.29 8.02
N ASP A 100 19.28 12.22 8.46
CA ASP A 100 20.44 12.53 7.76
C ASP A 100 21.55 12.11 8.63
N GLU A 101 21.74 10.88 8.79
CA GLU A 101 22.74 10.43 9.65
C GLU A 101 23.97 11.00 9.30
N LYS A 102 24.00 11.48 8.19
CA LYS A 102 25.08 12.19 7.85
C LYS A 102 24.83 13.52 8.16
N SER A 103 24.03 13.88 8.47
CA SER A 103 23.82 14.98 8.71
C SER A 103 23.28 15.41 9.70
N ASP A 104 22.94 14.97 9.76
CA ASP A 104 22.51 15.34 10.36
C ASP A 104 22.86 15.96 10.89
N HIS A 105 23.02 15.99 10.42
CA HIS A 105 23.35 16.61 10.60
C HIS A 105 23.49 17.38 10.52
N GLU A 106 23.47 17.29 10.02
CA GLU A 106 23.70 17.93 9.65
C GLU A 106 23.35 18.68 9.70
N ALA A 107 23.01 18.76 9.62
CA ALA A 107 22.74 19.40 9.53
C ALA A 107 22.72 20.08 9.73
N ALA A 108 22.85 20.37 9.64
CA ALA A 108 23.00 20.93 9.62
C ALA A 108 23.25 21.30 9.58
#